data_d5662a2d05a5e095a2bc468f967a4733
#
_entry.id   d5662a2d05a5e095a2bc468f967a4733
#
_cell.length_a   1.000
_cell.length_b   1.000
_cell.length_c   1.000
_cell.angle_alpha   90.00
_cell.angle_beta   90.00
_cell.angle_gamma   90.00
#
_symmetry.space_group_name_H-M   'P 1'
#
loop_
_entity.id
_entity.type
_entity.pdbx_description
1 polymer ?
#
loop_
_entity_poly.entity_id
_entity_poly.type
_entity_poly.pdbx_seq_one_letter_code
_entity_poly.pdbx_strand_id
1 'polypeptide(L)'
;MTVDSYVFCPSDPADYIARLTVESAALSTLVESQPLDTPVTTCDGWDLAALATHVGWVYRWATVALETATMPDRGAVSRPDSPAELHDWFTTGTSALLDALANIVPEAPTWHPFNPPQLAGLWPRRLAHETTIHLLDAQLACSVAPDVDAAMASDGIDEYLTVALPRVLAGEGAVAPTTTLHIHCTDVDGEWLIVPSADGLEITREHAKGDAALRGPAAALLADLWGRRGALGKIDIAGDPEVAAEWLAIGGN
;
A
#
# COMPACT_ATOMS: atom_id res chain seq x y z
N MET A 1 10.02 0.65 26.10
CA MET A 1 10.41 0.50 24.70
C MET A 1 9.96 1.79 24.04
N THR A 2 10.89 2.64 23.61
CA THR A 2 10.56 3.75 22.72
C THR A 2 10.10 3.14 21.42
N VAL A 3 8.82 3.35 21.09
CA VAL A 3 8.27 2.98 19.79
C VAL A 3 9.11 3.72 18.76
N ASP A 4 9.76 2.99 17.87
CA ASP A 4 10.52 3.61 16.81
C ASP A 4 9.50 4.28 15.87
N SER A 5 9.30 5.58 16.04
CA SER A 5 8.38 6.39 15.23
C SER A 5 8.70 6.29 13.73
N TYR A 6 9.96 5.94 13.42
CA TYR A 6 10.44 5.70 12.07
C TYR A 6 9.69 4.57 11.33
N VAL A 7 9.25 3.53 12.04
CA VAL A 7 8.53 2.39 11.42
C VAL A 7 7.14 2.83 10.91
N PHE A 8 6.49 3.78 11.59
CA PHE A 8 5.12 4.18 11.27
C PHE A 8 5.03 5.41 10.37
N CYS A 9 5.97 6.31 10.48
CA CYS A 9 5.98 7.55 9.72
C CYS A 9 7.41 8.10 9.61
N PRO A 10 8.24 7.52 8.72
CA PRO A 10 9.65 7.94 8.55
C PRO A 10 9.78 9.38 8.02
N SER A 11 8.75 9.89 7.32
CA SER A 11 8.63 11.27 6.88
C SER A 11 7.59 12.03 7.71
N ASP A 12 7.50 13.34 7.54
CA ASP A 12 6.44 14.13 8.17
C ASP A 12 5.06 13.63 7.68
N PRO A 13 4.09 13.37 8.56
CA PRO A 13 2.72 13.04 8.17
C PRO A 13 2.14 13.96 7.10
N ALA A 14 2.52 15.25 7.12
CA ALA A 14 2.08 16.23 6.13
C ALA A 14 2.53 15.88 4.71
N ASP A 15 3.69 15.26 4.52
CA ASP A 15 4.18 14.85 3.19
C ASP A 15 3.31 13.73 2.62
N TYR A 16 2.94 12.74 3.44
CA TYR A 16 2.02 11.67 3.04
C TYR A 16 0.61 12.19 2.75
N ILE A 17 0.11 13.14 3.54
CA ILE A 17 -1.20 13.76 3.32
C ILE A 17 -1.19 14.58 2.03
N ALA A 18 -0.12 15.30 1.73
CA ALA A 18 0.02 16.04 0.47
C ALA A 18 0.03 15.07 -0.74
N ARG A 19 0.76 13.96 -0.64
CA ARG A 19 0.78 12.93 -1.67
C ARG A 19 -0.59 12.30 -1.87
N LEU A 20 -1.23 11.86 -0.78
CA LEU A 20 -2.59 11.33 -0.79
C LEU A 20 -3.57 12.31 -1.48
N THR A 21 -3.47 13.60 -1.19
CA THR A 21 -4.33 14.64 -1.79
C THR A 21 -4.18 14.69 -3.32
N VAL A 22 -2.95 14.68 -3.82
CA VAL A 22 -2.67 14.73 -5.26
C VAL A 22 -3.14 13.44 -5.95
N GLU A 23 -2.82 12.30 -5.38
CA GLU A 23 -3.12 11.00 -5.99
C GLU A 23 -4.61 10.65 -5.94
N SER A 24 -5.30 10.97 -4.85
CA SER A 24 -6.75 10.78 -4.78
C SER A 24 -7.51 11.67 -5.76
N ALA A 25 -7.02 12.89 -6.02
CA ALA A 25 -7.58 13.76 -7.05
C ALA A 25 -7.33 13.20 -8.47
N ALA A 26 -6.15 12.62 -8.73
CA ALA A 26 -5.86 11.96 -10.00
C ALA A 26 -6.76 10.72 -10.21
N LEU A 27 -6.95 9.90 -9.19
CA LEU A 27 -7.86 8.75 -9.24
C LEU A 27 -9.32 9.21 -9.46
N SER A 28 -9.77 10.26 -8.75
CA SER A 28 -11.09 10.85 -8.94
C SER A 28 -11.32 11.30 -10.39
N THR A 29 -10.31 11.90 -11.02
CA THR A 29 -10.37 12.31 -12.43
C THR A 29 -10.56 11.13 -13.38
N LEU A 30 -9.89 10.00 -13.12
CA LEU A 30 -10.09 8.78 -13.90
C LEU A 30 -11.50 8.22 -13.72
N VAL A 31 -12.00 8.18 -12.50
CA VAL A 31 -13.36 7.69 -12.16
C VAL A 31 -14.43 8.55 -12.83
N GLU A 32 -14.23 9.86 -12.94
CA GLU A 32 -15.17 10.78 -13.60
C GLU A 32 -15.13 10.66 -15.13
N SER A 33 -13.94 10.49 -15.71
CA SER A 33 -13.73 10.67 -17.15
C SER A 33 -13.69 9.35 -17.95
N GLN A 34 -13.48 8.21 -17.30
CA GLN A 34 -13.32 6.92 -17.99
C GLN A 34 -14.55 6.02 -17.82
N PRO A 35 -14.80 5.07 -18.74
CA PRO A 35 -15.84 4.07 -18.56
C PRO A 35 -15.62 3.26 -17.27
N LEU A 36 -16.62 3.22 -16.39
CA LEU A 36 -16.51 2.57 -15.08
C LEU A 36 -16.41 1.04 -15.17
N ASP A 37 -16.82 0.44 -16.28
CA ASP A 37 -16.69 -0.98 -16.60
C ASP A 37 -15.33 -1.34 -17.24
N THR A 38 -14.38 -0.41 -17.27
CA THR A 38 -13.01 -0.66 -17.73
C THR A 38 -12.34 -1.72 -16.86
N PRO A 39 -11.91 -2.87 -17.41
CA PRO A 39 -11.31 -3.94 -16.62
C PRO A 39 -9.97 -3.52 -16.00
N VAL A 40 -9.79 -3.77 -14.71
CA VAL A 40 -8.54 -3.57 -13.97
C VAL A 40 -7.78 -4.88 -13.94
N THR A 41 -6.93 -5.12 -14.94
CA THR A 41 -6.26 -6.42 -15.14
C THR A 41 -5.25 -6.79 -14.06
N THR A 42 -4.86 -5.84 -13.22
CA THR A 42 -3.98 -6.04 -12.07
C THR A 42 -4.73 -6.51 -10.81
N CYS A 43 -6.07 -6.46 -10.82
CA CYS A 43 -6.93 -6.90 -9.73
C CYS A 43 -8.01 -7.85 -10.30
N ASP A 44 -7.87 -9.14 -10.05
CA ASP A 44 -8.74 -10.16 -10.64
C ASP A 44 -10.24 -9.89 -10.39
N GLY A 45 -11.01 -9.81 -11.47
CA GLY A 45 -12.45 -9.61 -11.43
C GLY A 45 -12.90 -8.19 -11.13
N TRP A 46 -11.98 -7.22 -11.07
CA TRP A 46 -12.33 -5.82 -10.84
C TRP A 46 -12.44 -5.05 -12.16
N ASP A 47 -13.32 -4.07 -12.11
CA ASP A 47 -13.39 -2.93 -13.04
C ASP A 47 -13.06 -1.63 -12.29
N LEU A 48 -13.06 -0.52 -13.00
CA LEU A 48 -12.77 0.79 -12.42
C LEU A 48 -13.79 1.19 -11.33
N ALA A 49 -15.06 0.76 -11.46
CA ALA A 49 -16.07 0.98 -10.43
C ALA A 49 -15.76 0.21 -9.15
N ALA A 50 -15.35 -1.05 -9.26
CA ALA A 50 -14.97 -1.88 -8.13
C ALA A 50 -13.73 -1.31 -7.41
N LEU A 51 -12.71 -0.90 -8.18
CA LEU A 51 -11.51 -0.27 -7.64
C LEU A 51 -11.83 1.02 -6.89
N ALA A 52 -12.59 1.94 -7.48
CA ALA A 52 -12.98 3.20 -6.83
C ALA A 52 -13.86 2.96 -5.59
N THR A 53 -14.74 1.96 -5.65
CA THR A 53 -15.56 1.55 -4.50
C THR A 53 -14.68 1.00 -3.36
N HIS A 54 -13.67 0.21 -3.68
CA HIS A 54 -12.71 -0.31 -2.70
C HIS A 54 -11.97 0.82 -2.01
N VAL A 55 -11.29 1.68 -2.77
CA VAL A 55 -10.48 2.79 -2.22
C VAL A 55 -11.34 3.76 -1.40
N GLY A 56 -12.49 4.18 -1.93
CA GLY A 56 -13.40 5.06 -1.21
C GLY A 56 -14.01 4.43 0.04
N TRP A 57 -14.16 3.10 0.06
CA TRP A 57 -14.56 2.37 1.27
C TRP A 57 -13.43 2.34 2.30
N VAL A 58 -12.18 2.10 1.88
CA VAL A 58 -10.99 2.14 2.77
C VAL A 58 -10.85 3.53 3.39
N TYR A 59 -11.06 4.60 2.62
CA TYR A 59 -11.01 5.97 3.13
C TYR A 59 -12.03 6.21 4.25
N ARG A 60 -13.29 5.82 4.03
CA ARG A 60 -14.33 5.96 5.06
C ARG A 60 -14.07 5.12 6.29
N TRP A 61 -13.58 3.90 6.07
CA TRP A 61 -13.25 3.00 7.15
C TRP A 61 -12.13 3.57 8.03
N ALA A 62 -11.07 4.12 7.42
CA ALA A 62 -10.01 4.81 8.12
C ALA A 62 -10.51 6.08 8.83
N THR A 63 -11.38 6.87 8.21
CA THR A 63 -11.98 8.06 8.83
C THR A 63 -12.71 7.69 10.12
N VAL A 64 -13.57 6.67 10.10
CA VAL A 64 -14.27 6.21 11.32
C VAL A 64 -13.29 5.73 12.38
N ALA A 65 -12.22 5.00 12.00
CA ALA A 65 -11.20 4.56 12.94
C ALA A 65 -10.46 5.74 13.60
N LEU A 66 -10.14 6.79 12.82
CA LEU A 66 -9.50 8.01 13.31
C LEU A 66 -10.41 8.79 14.26
N GLU A 67 -11.69 8.92 13.92
CA GLU A 67 -12.67 9.68 14.72
C GLU A 67 -13.08 8.98 16.02
N THR A 68 -13.15 7.64 16.00
CA THR A 68 -13.68 6.86 17.14
C THR A 68 -12.61 6.15 17.96
N ALA A 69 -11.38 6.07 17.43
CA ALA A 69 -10.27 5.27 17.96
C ALA A 69 -10.58 3.76 18.11
N THR A 70 -11.67 3.27 17.51
CA THR A 70 -12.13 1.88 17.63
C THR A 70 -12.21 1.20 16.27
N MET A 71 -12.29 -0.14 16.27
CA MET A 71 -12.50 -0.90 15.04
C MET A 71 -13.89 -0.56 14.46
N PRO A 72 -13.94 0.00 13.23
CA PRO A 72 -15.22 0.28 12.60
C PRO A 72 -15.98 -0.99 12.23
N ASP A 73 -17.30 -0.96 12.36
CA ASP A 73 -18.14 -1.99 11.79
C ASP A 73 -18.08 -1.91 10.25
N ARG A 74 -17.59 -2.98 9.62
CA ARG A 74 -17.47 -3.05 8.16
C ARG A 74 -18.82 -2.92 7.45
N GLY A 75 -19.91 -3.39 8.06
CA GLY A 75 -21.27 -3.30 7.53
C GLY A 75 -21.87 -1.90 7.63
N ALA A 76 -21.37 -1.07 8.55
CA ALA A 76 -21.85 0.30 8.74
C ALA A 76 -21.21 1.32 7.79
N VAL A 77 -20.10 0.97 7.13
CA VAL A 77 -19.46 1.85 6.13
C VAL A 77 -20.27 1.81 4.84
N SER A 78 -20.84 2.95 4.49
CA SER A 78 -21.71 3.07 3.30
C SER A 78 -20.96 2.73 2.01
N ARG A 79 -21.70 2.24 1.03
CA ARG A 79 -21.26 2.06 -0.35
C ARG A 79 -22.13 2.92 -1.27
N PRO A 80 -21.70 3.24 -2.51
CA PRO A 80 -22.56 3.93 -3.44
C PRO A 80 -23.74 3.03 -3.83
N ASP A 81 -24.93 3.61 -3.92
CA ASP A 81 -26.15 2.86 -4.27
C ASP A 81 -26.22 2.56 -5.76
N SER A 82 -25.49 3.31 -6.57
CA SER A 82 -25.42 3.14 -8.03
C SER A 82 -24.08 3.65 -8.60
N PRO A 83 -23.68 3.19 -9.80
CA PRO A 83 -22.51 3.73 -10.50
C PRO A 83 -22.59 5.24 -10.75
N ALA A 84 -23.80 5.80 -10.91
CA ALA A 84 -23.98 7.24 -11.14
C ALA A 84 -23.60 8.09 -9.91
N GLU A 85 -23.62 7.51 -8.72
CA GLU A 85 -23.29 8.19 -7.46
C GLU A 85 -21.82 7.99 -7.05
N LEU A 86 -21.10 7.11 -7.76
CA LEU A 86 -19.76 6.66 -7.36
C LEU A 86 -18.77 7.82 -7.23
N HIS A 87 -18.74 8.74 -8.20
CA HIS A 87 -17.81 9.87 -8.19
C HIS A 87 -18.05 10.80 -7.00
N ASP A 88 -19.31 11.21 -6.77
CA ASP A 88 -19.69 12.09 -5.64
C ASP A 88 -19.46 11.39 -4.30
N TRP A 89 -19.76 10.09 -4.25
CA TRP A 89 -19.49 9.28 -3.07
C TRP A 89 -17.97 9.18 -2.81
N PHE A 90 -17.14 8.95 -3.84
CA PHE A 90 -15.70 8.87 -3.71
C PHE A 90 -15.12 10.21 -3.21
N THR A 91 -15.45 11.33 -3.87
CA THR A 91 -14.93 12.66 -3.53
C THR A 91 -15.35 13.13 -2.13
N THR A 92 -16.59 12.85 -1.73
CA THR A 92 -17.07 13.16 -0.37
C THR A 92 -16.28 12.37 0.69
N GLY A 93 -16.00 11.08 0.44
CA GLY A 93 -15.20 10.27 1.35
C GLY A 93 -13.75 10.71 1.43
N THR A 94 -13.17 11.09 0.29
CA THR A 94 -11.82 11.65 0.23
C THR A 94 -11.70 12.93 1.04
N SER A 95 -12.66 13.86 0.89
CA SER A 95 -12.67 15.11 1.67
C SER A 95 -12.74 14.84 3.18
N ALA A 96 -13.66 13.97 3.61
CA ALA A 96 -13.80 13.61 5.02
C ALA A 96 -12.52 12.99 5.61
N LEU A 97 -11.86 12.13 4.83
CA LEU A 97 -10.57 11.55 5.25
C LEU A 97 -9.49 12.62 5.40
N LEU A 98 -9.33 13.51 4.40
CA LEU A 98 -8.32 14.56 4.45
C LEU A 98 -8.55 15.52 5.62
N ASP A 99 -9.82 15.84 5.93
CA ASP A 99 -10.19 16.65 7.09
C ASP A 99 -9.82 15.94 8.42
N ALA A 100 -10.05 14.63 8.52
CA ALA A 100 -9.65 13.85 9.69
C ALA A 100 -8.11 13.79 9.85
N LEU A 101 -7.38 13.62 8.76
CA LEU A 101 -5.91 13.57 8.76
C LEU A 101 -5.26 14.93 9.04
N ALA A 102 -5.87 16.04 8.62
CA ALA A 102 -5.34 17.38 8.84
C ALA A 102 -5.15 17.74 10.33
N ASN A 103 -5.90 17.06 11.20
CA ASN A 103 -5.87 17.29 12.66
C ASN A 103 -5.29 16.10 13.42
N ILE A 104 -4.54 15.22 12.74
CA ILE A 104 -4.01 14.00 13.34
C ILE A 104 -2.98 14.33 14.44
N VAL A 105 -3.07 13.60 15.54
CA VAL A 105 -2.03 13.52 16.57
C VAL A 105 -1.39 12.14 16.43
N PRO A 106 -0.18 12.01 15.88
CA PRO A 106 0.40 10.72 15.51
C PRO A 106 0.48 9.71 16.66
N GLU A 107 0.71 10.18 17.87
CA GLU A 107 0.84 9.38 19.09
C GLU A 107 -0.51 9.02 19.74
N ALA A 108 -1.62 9.57 19.20
CA ALA A 108 -2.94 9.26 19.73
C ALA A 108 -3.30 7.78 19.49
N PRO A 109 -3.85 7.09 20.49
CA PRO A 109 -4.36 5.73 20.29
C PRO A 109 -5.45 5.71 19.22
N THR A 110 -5.28 4.82 18.25
CA THR A 110 -6.26 4.64 17.16
C THR A 110 -6.18 3.21 16.67
N TRP A 111 -7.33 2.58 16.49
CA TRP A 111 -7.37 1.24 15.94
C TRP A 111 -6.95 1.22 14.47
N HIS A 112 -6.20 0.19 14.10
CA HIS A 112 -5.93 -0.21 12.72
C HIS A 112 -5.70 -1.73 12.63
N PRO A 113 -5.85 -2.36 11.44
CA PRO A 113 -5.79 -3.82 11.30
C PRO A 113 -4.37 -4.39 11.26
N PHE A 114 -3.36 -3.60 11.56
CA PHE A 114 -1.95 -4.00 11.50
C PHE A 114 -1.39 -4.28 12.90
N ASN A 115 -0.14 -4.75 12.95
CA ASN A 115 0.52 -5.04 14.22
C ASN A 115 0.65 -3.79 15.12
N PRO A 116 0.72 -3.95 16.46
CA PRO A 116 0.96 -2.86 17.38
C PRO A 116 2.26 -2.09 17.05
N PRO A 117 2.33 -0.81 17.46
CA PRO A 117 1.39 -0.10 18.31
C PRO A 117 0.18 0.45 17.57
N GLN A 118 -0.97 0.51 18.23
CA GLN A 118 -2.23 1.02 17.70
C GLN A 118 -2.26 2.55 17.83
N LEU A 119 -1.60 3.24 16.89
CA LEU A 119 -1.43 4.70 16.89
C LEU A 119 -1.91 5.32 15.57
N ALA A 120 -2.43 6.53 15.68
CA ALA A 120 -2.97 7.28 14.54
C ALA A 120 -1.92 7.58 13.45
N GLY A 121 -0.65 7.71 13.85
CA GLY A 121 0.47 8.01 12.95
C GLY A 121 0.71 6.98 11.82
N LEU A 122 0.12 5.78 11.90
CA LEU A 122 0.17 4.82 10.81
C LEU A 122 -0.63 5.29 9.59
N TRP A 123 -1.78 5.92 9.81
CA TRP A 123 -2.77 6.15 8.76
C TRP A 123 -2.31 7.03 7.60
N PRO A 124 -1.61 8.17 7.81
CA PRO A 124 -1.14 8.98 6.68
C PRO A 124 -0.28 8.18 5.69
N ARG A 125 0.73 7.44 6.21
CA ARG A 125 1.62 6.62 5.41
C ARG A 125 0.87 5.49 4.70
N ARG A 126 0.09 4.71 5.45
CA ARG A 126 -0.66 3.57 4.90
C ARG A 126 -1.61 4.00 3.78
N LEU A 127 -2.35 5.11 3.97
CA LEU A 127 -3.33 5.58 3.00
C LEU A 127 -2.68 6.20 1.76
N ALA A 128 -1.53 6.84 1.90
CA ALA A 128 -0.74 7.29 0.75
C ALA A 128 -0.33 6.09 -0.12
N HIS A 129 0.27 5.04 0.47
CA HIS A 129 0.68 3.85 -0.29
C HIS A 129 -0.49 3.05 -0.85
N GLU A 130 -1.61 2.94 -0.12
CA GLU A 130 -2.85 2.35 -0.63
C GLU A 130 -3.31 3.06 -1.90
N THR A 131 -3.31 4.40 -1.86
CA THR A 131 -3.73 5.22 -2.99
C THR A 131 -2.75 5.12 -4.15
N THR A 132 -1.44 5.13 -3.89
CA THR A 132 -0.40 4.99 -4.92
C THR A 132 -0.58 3.68 -5.71
N ILE A 133 -0.77 2.56 -5.03
CA ILE A 133 -0.93 1.26 -5.70
C ILE A 133 -2.23 1.21 -6.50
N HIS A 134 -3.33 1.71 -5.98
CA HIS A 134 -4.60 1.68 -6.71
C HIS A 134 -4.73 2.76 -7.78
N LEU A 135 -4.02 3.88 -7.68
CA LEU A 135 -3.87 4.83 -8.78
C LEU A 135 -3.06 4.20 -9.93
N LEU A 136 -1.98 3.46 -9.62
CA LEU A 136 -1.24 2.67 -10.60
C LEU A 136 -2.18 1.70 -11.33
N ASP A 137 -3.00 0.95 -10.60
CA ASP A 137 -3.97 0.01 -11.17
C ASP A 137 -4.95 0.70 -12.14
N ALA A 138 -5.50 1.85 -11.72
CA ALA A 138 -6.43 2.65 -12.54
C ALA A 138 -5.74 3.24 -13.79
N GLN A 139 -4.52 3.76 -13.64
CA GLN A 139 -3.75 4.31 -14.76
C GLN A 139 -3.45 3.24 -15.82
N LEU A 140 -3.02 2.05 -15.39
CA LEU A 140 -2.78 0.92 -16.30
C LEU A 140 -4.08 0.49 -17.01
N ALA A 141 -5.18 0.37 -16.28
CA ALA A 141 -6.48 0.02 -16.84
C ALA A 141 -6.95 1.03 -17.91
N CYS A 142 -6.74 2.32 -17.65
CA CYS A 142 -7.14 3.41 -18.53
C CYS A 142 -6.09 3.77 -19.60
N SER A 143 -5.00 3.00 -19.73
CA SER A 143 -3.88 3.27 -20.66
C SER A 143 -3.25 4.66 -20.45
N VAL A 144 -3.25 5.15 -19.21
CA VAL A 144 -2.51 6.33 -18.78
C VAL A 144 -1.15 5.87 -18.28
N ALA A 145 -0.09 6.56 -18.66
CA ALA A 145 1.26 6.22 -18.21
C ALA A 145 1.37 6.46 -16.70
N PRO A 146 1.72 5.43 -15.90
CA PRO A 146 1.93 5.60 -14.47
C PRO A 146 3.14 6.49 -14.18
N ASP A 147 3.02 7.31 -13.13
CA ASP A 147 4.10 8.15 -12.61
C ASP A 147 4.21 7.91 -11.09
N VAL A 148 5.02 6.93 -10.73
CA VAL A 148 5.30 6.58 -9.32
C VAL A 148 6.65 7.15 -8.95
N ASP A 149 6.66 8.12 -8.03
CA ASP A 149 7.89 8.73 -7.52
C ASP A 149 8.81 7.69 -6.85
N ALA A 150 10.11 7.72 -7.19
CA ALA A 150 11.05 6.70 -6.74
C ALA A 150 11.26 6.70 -5.21
N ALA A 151 11.28 7.86 -4.57
CA ALA A 151 11.44 7.96 -3.12
C ALA A 151 10.18 7.45 -2.41
N MET A 152 9.00 7.81 -2.92
CA MET A 152 7.72 7.27 -2.43
C MET A 152 7.63 5.75 -2.63
N ALA A 153 8.11 5.24 -3.75
CA ALA A 153 8.14 3.79 -4.00
C ALA A 153 9.10 3.06 -3.05
N SER A 154 10.27 3.63 -2.77
CA SER A 154 11.21 3.08 -1.78
C SER A 154 10.60 3.05 -0.37
N ASP A 155 9.93 4.13 0.05
CA ASP A 155 9.18 4.16 1.31
C ASP A 155 8.02 3.14 1.31
N GLY A 156 7.35 2.96 0.17
CA GLY A 156 6.29 1.97 -0.01
C GLY A 156 6.79 0.52 0.09
N ILE A 157 8.01 0.23 -0.37
CA ILE A 157 8.65 -1.08 -0.14
C ILE A 157 8.87 -1.29 1.35
N ASP A 158 9.39 -0.30 2.05
CA ASP A 158 9.60 -0.37 3.50
C ASP A 158 8.28 -0.58 4.26
N GLU A 159 7.24 0.15 3.89
CA GLU A 159 5.90 -0.01 4.48
C GLU A 159 5.30 -1.39 4.18
N TYR A 160 5.43 -1.88 2.93
CA TYR A 160 5.01 -3.23 2.58
C TYR A 160 5.67 -4.27 3.49
N LEU A 161 6.99 -4.21 3.64
CA LEU A 161 7.75 -5.17 4.44
C LEU A 161 7.42 -5.09 5.94
N THR A 162 7.26 -3.89 6.48
CA THR A 162 7.13 -3.68 7.94
C THR A 162 5.68 -3.64 8.43
N VAL A 163 4.73 -3.34 7.56
CA VAL A 163 3.30 -3.17 7.94
C VAL A 163 2.40 -4.18 7.23
N ALA A 164 2.43 -4.21 5.89
CA ALA A 164 1.50 -5.03 5.12
C ALA A 164 1.85 -6.52 5.17
N LEU A 165 3.09 -6.88 4.88
CA LEU A 165 3.56 -8.28 4.81
C LEU A 165 3.37 -9.03 6.13
N PRO A 166 3.72 -8.50 7.31
CA PRO A 166 3.45 -9.19 8.58
C PRO A 166 1.97 -9.48 8.81
N ARG A 167 1.08 -8.58 8.36
CA ARG A 167 -0.37 -8.80 8.43
C ARG A 167 -0.82 -9.92 7.49
N VAL A 168 -0.31 -9.93 6.25
CA VAL A 168 -0.61 -10.99 5.28
C VAL A 168 -0.19 -12.34 5.82
N LEU A 169 1.02 -12.43 6.38
CA LEU A 169 1.58 -13.66 6.96
C LEU A 169 0.89 -14.10 8.25
N ALA A 170 0.21 -13.20 8.96
CA ALA A 170 -0.62 -13.56 10.12
C ALA A 170 -2.02 -14.09 9.71
N GLY A 171 -2.36 -14.07 8.41
CA GLY A 171 -3.62 -14.58 7.89
C GLY A 171 -3.75 -16.09 7.99
N GLU A 172 -4.99 -16.58 8.07
CA GLU A 172 -5.27 -18.01 8.13
C GLU A 172 -4.77 -18.72 6.85
N GLY A 173 -3.94 -19.74 7.01
CA GLY A 173 -3.38 -20.52 5.90
C GLY A 173 -2.17 -19.88 5.20
N ALA A 174 -1.72 -18.70 5.65
CA ALA A 174 -0.50 -18.11 5.12
C ALA A 174 0.73 -18.95 5.51
N VAL A 175 1.64 -19.13 4.55
CA VAL A 175 2.91 -19.82 4.77
C VAL A 175 4.02 -18.80 4.58
N ALA A 176 4.77 -18.52 5.64
CA ALA A 176 5.94 -17.67 5.55
C ALA A 176 7.09 -18.43 4.86
N PRO A 177 7.84 -17.80 3.93
CA PRO A 177 9.07 -18.37 3.40
C PRO A 177 10.06 -18.66 4.53
N THR A 178 10.92 -19.65 4.30
CA THR A 178 11.98 -20.03 5.24
C THR A 178 13.36 -19.57 4.78
N THR A 179 13.43 -18.94 3.63
CA THR A 179 14.63 -18.45 2.94
C THR A 179 14.75 -16.94 3.06
N THR A 180 15.96 -16.43 2.92
CA THR A 180 16.24 -14.99 3.02
C THR A 180 16.05 -14.29 1.67
N LEU A 181 15.53 -13.04 1.71
CA LEU A 181 15.38 -12.20 0.53
C LEU A 181 16.14 -10.89 0.73
N HIS A 182 16.90 -10.46 -0.27
CA HIS A 182 17.46 -9.12 -0.37
C HIS A 182 16.70 -8.30 -1.42
N ILE A 183 16.39 -7.05 -1.12
CA ILE A 183 15.77 -6.09 -2.06
C ILE A 183 16.68 -4.89 -2.19
N HIS A 184 16.93 -4.43 -3.44
CA HIS A 184 17.85 -3.32 -3.73
C HIS A 184 17.27 -2.40 -4.81
N CYS A 185 16.99 -1.14 -4.45
CA CYS A 185 16.61 -0.09 -5.40
C CYS A 185 17.84 0.38 -6.20
N THR A 186 17.65 0.67 -7.49
CA THR A 186 18.74 1.09 -8.38
C THR A 186 18.72 2.57 -8.74
N ASP A 187 17.64 3.26 -8.46
CA ASP A 187 17.37 4.65 -8.85
C ASP A 187 17.18 5.60 -7.65
N VAL A 188 17.13 5.04 -6.44
CA VAL A 188 17.00 5.77 -5.18
C VAL A 188 17.64 4.94 -4.06
N ASP A 189 17.93 5.55 -2.92
CA ASP A 189 18.38 4.82 -1.73
C ASP A 189 17.25 3.88 -1.24
N GLY A 190 17.61 2.63 -1.00
CA GLY A 190 16.69 1.61 -0.49
C GLY A 190 17.25 0.21 -0.66
N GLU A 191 17.58 -0.42 0.48
CA GLU A 191 18.03 -1.80 0.55
C GLU A 191 17.47 -2.47 1.81
N TRP A 192 17.04 -3.70 1.68
CA TRP A 192 16.48 -4.49 2.80
C TRP A 192 16.94 -5.93 2.71
N LEU A 193 17.34 -6.49 3.86
CA LEU A 193 17.45 -7.93 4.05
C LEU A 193 16.28 -8.41 4.91
N ILE A 194 15.58 -9.40 4.43
CA ILE A 194 14.46 -10.05 5.10
C ILE A 194 14.90 -11.45 5.52
N VAL A 195 14.87 -11.70 6.84
CA VAL A 195 15.28 -12.99 7.44
C VAL A 195 14.09 -13.56 8.21
N PRO A 196 13.54 -14.69 7.78
CA PRO A 196 12.52 -15.40 8.55
C PRO A 196 13.08 -15.89 9.90
N SER A 197 12.28 -15.74 10.96
CA SER A 197 12.63 -16.20 12.32
C SER A 197 11.44 -16.87 12.98
N ALA A 198 11.66 -17.45 14.15
CA ALA A 198 10.58 -18.08 14.94
C ALA A 198 9.50 -17.06 15.39
N ASP A 199 9.89 -15.79 15.51
CA ASP A 199 9.03 -14.71 16.00
C ASP A 199 8.43 -13.87 14.84
N GLY A 200 8.65 -14.27 13.58
CA GLY A 200 8.19 -13.57 12.38
C GLY A 200 9.34 -13.20 11.42
N LEU A 201 9.29 -12.01 10.86
CA LEU A 201 10.33 -11.53 9.95
C LEU A 201 11.24 -10.51 10.67
N GLU A 202 12.55 -10.71 10.55
CA GLU A 202 13.54 -9.69 10.87
C GLU A 202 13.89 -8.94 9.58
N ILE A 203 13.70 -7.62 9.60
CA ILE A 203 13.93 -6.76 8.44
C ILE A 203 15.00 -5.75 8.82
N THR A 204 16.16 -5.82 8.15
CA THR A 204 17.24 -4.86 8.33
C THR A 204 17.40 -4.02 7.05
N ARG A 205 17.82 -2.76 7.22
CA ARG A 205 18.05 -1.82 6.11
C ARG A 205 19.53 -1.74 5.85
N GLU A 206 20.04 -2.73 5.13
CA GLU A 206 21.47 -2.88 4.88
C GLU A 206 21.77 -3.62 3.57
N HIS A 207 22.95 -3.38 3.03
CA HIS A 207 23.48 -4.18 1.92
C HIS A 207 23.96 -5.54 2.43
N ALA A 208 23.22 -6.60 2.11
CA ALA A 208 23.52 -7.95 2.55
C ALA A 208 23.20 -8.98 1.46
N LYS A 209 23.69 -10.20 1.62
CA LYS A 209 23.42 -11.30 0.69
C LYS A 209 22.26 -12.15 1.22
N GLY A 210 21.17 -12.22 0.45
CA GLY A 210 20.09 -13.20 0.65
C GLY A 210 20.27 -14.48 -0.19
N ASP A 211 19.41 -15.47 0.01
CA ASP A 211 19.28 -16.66 -0.85
C ASP A 211 18.82 -16.25 -2.25
N ALA A 212 17.95 -15.25 -2.32
CA ALA A 212 17.63 -14.52 -3.54
C ALA A 212 17.74 -13.01 -3.34
N ALA A 213 17.87 -12.27 -4.45
CA ALA A 213 17.84 -10.82 -4.45
C ALA A 213 16.96 -10.30 -5.60
N LEU A 214 16.13 -9.29 -5.29
CA LEU A 214 15.35 -8.51 -6.25
C LEU A 214 16.04 -7.15 -6.41
N ARG A 215 16.37 -6.77 -7.65
CA ARG A 215 17.06 -5.53 -7.94
C ARG A 215 16.42 -4.80 -9.10
N GLY A 216 16.12 -3.51 -8.93
CA GLY A 216 15.50 -2.72 -9.99
C GLY A 216 15.10 -1.32 -9.54
N PRO A 217 14.46 -0.54 -10.43
CA PRO A 217 13.84 0.72 -10.03
C PRO A 217 12.81 0.51 -8.91
N ALA A 218 12.78 1.43 -7.95
CA ALA A 218 11.92 1.31 -6.76
C ALA A 218 10.44 1.09 -7.12
N ALA A 219 9.93 1.83 -8.11
CA ALA A 219 8.55 1.69 -8.56
C ALA A 219 8.25 0.28 -9.12
N ALA A 220 9.18 -0.31 -9.88
CA ALA A 220 9.02 -1.67 -10.42
C ALA A 220 9.05 -2.72 -9.31
N LEU A 221 9.98 -2.59 -8.35
CA LEU A 221 10.05 -3.46 -7.18
C LEU A 221 8.78 -3.39 -6.34
N LEU A 222 8.28 -2.19 -6.05
CA LEU A 222 7.04 -1.99 -5.30
C LEU A 222 5.85 -2.64 -6.02
N ALA A 223 5.71 -2.42 -7.33
CA ALA A 223 4.65 -3.02 -8.13
C ALA A 223 4.71 -4.55 -8.09
N ASP A 224 5.91 -5.13 -8.26
CA ASP A 224 6.10 -6.58 -8.23
C ASP A 224 5.82 -7.19 -6.85
N LEU A 225 6.20 -6.52 -5.77
CA LEU A 225 5.90 -6.94 -4.40
C LEU A 225 4.38 -6.96 -4.12
N TRP A 226 3.64 -6.03 -4.70
CA TRP A 226 2.17 -5.99 -4.62
C TRP A 226 1.48 -6.84 -5.71
N GLY A 227 2.19 -7.73 -6.40
CA GLY A 227 1.63 -8.66 -7.38
C GLY A 227 1.40 -8.07 -8.78
N ARG A 228 1.73 -6.79 -9.04
CA ARG A 228 1.61 -6.12 -10.34
C ARG A 228 2.85 -6.40 -11.20
N ARG A 229 3.15 -7.68 -11.41
CA ARG A 229 4.41 -8.17 -11.97
C ARG A 229 4.69 -7.62 -13.36
N GLY A 230 5.86 -6.98 -13.49
CA GLY A 230 6.32 -6.41 -14.76
C GLY A 230 5.53 -5.19 -15.24
N ALA A 231 4.57 -4.69 -14.47
CA ALA A 231 3.73 -3.56 -14.86
C ALA A 231 4.53 -2.26 -15.09
N LEU A 232 5.59 -2.06 -14.32
CA LEU A 232 6.48 -0.89 -14.43
C LEU A 232 7.89 -1.26 -14.94
N GLY A 233 8.02 -2.37 -15.65
CA GLY A 233 9.28 -2.84 -16.20
C GLY A 233 9.78 -4.11 -15.51
N LYS A 234 10.95 -4.56 -15.95
CA LYS A 234 11.55 -5.78 -15.39
C LYS A 234 12.48 -5.45 -14.24
N ILE A 235 12.47 -6.31 -13.23
CA ILE A 235 13.47 -6.34 -12.18
C ILE A 235 14.50 -7.46 -12.46
N ASP A 236 15.70 -7.29 -11.96
CA ASP A 236 16.75 -8.33 -12.01
C ASP A 236 16.59 -9.24 -10.78
N ILE A 237 16.70 -10.55 -11.03
CA ILE A 237 16.70 -11.56 -9.97
C ILE A 237 18.09 -12.19 -9.93
N ALA A 238 18.72 -12.19 -8.76
CA ALA A 238 19.99 -12.86 -8.51
C ALA A 238 19.82 -13.92 -7.40
N GLY A 239 20.66 -14.93 -7.39
CA GLY A 239 20.55 -16.07 -6.47
C GLY A 239 19.51 -17.08 -6.97
N ASP A 240 18.72 -17.66 -6.07
CA ASP A 240 17.75 -18.69 -6.39
C ASP A 240 16.42 -18.10 -6.93
N PRO A 241 16.04 -18.37 -8.20
CA PRO A 241 14.81 -17.82 -8.77
C PRO A 241 13.53 -18.43 -8.17
N GLU A 242 13.59 -19.64 -7.60
CA GLU A 242 12.43 -20.26 -6.94
C GLU A 242 12.16 -19.54 -5.62
N VAL A 243 13.20 -19.19 -4.88
CA VAL A 243 13.09 -18.35 -3.67
C VAL A 243 12.49 -16.97 -3.99
N ALA A 244 12.99 -16.31 -5.05
CA ALA A 244 12.42 -15.03 -5.48
C ALA A 244 10.94 -15.15 -5.85
N ALA A 245 10.54 -16.22 -6.55
CA ALA A 245 9.16 -16.48 -6.93
C ALA A 245 8.26 -16.75 -5.72
N GLU A 246 8.75 -17.48 -4.70
CA GLU A 246 8.05 -17.74 -3.45
C GLU A 246 7.73 -16.43 -2.71
N TRP A 247 8.72 -15.56 -2.51
CA TRP A 247 8.52 -14.25 -1.88
C TRP A 247 7.57 -13.35 -2.64
N LEU A 248 7.73 -13.28 -3.93
CA LEU A 248 6.85 -12.49 -4.77
C LEU A 248 5.41 -13.06 -4.84
N ALA A 249 5.17 -14.33 -4.54
CA ALA A 249 3.83 -14.93 -4.54
C ALA A 249 2.98 -14.49 -3.33
N ILE A 250 3.58 -13.92 -2.29
CA ILE A 250 2.87 -13.48 -1.07
C ILE A 250 2.07 -12.21 -1.34
N GLY A 251 2.64 -11.29 -2.11
CA GLY A 251 2.02 -10.01 -2.44
C GLY A 251 1.08 -10.14 -3.64
N GLY A 252 -0.18 -10.13 -3.39
CA GLY A 252 -1.19 -10.12 -4.43
C GLY A 252 -2.57 -10.40 -3.86
N ASN A 253 -3.34 -9.40 -3.73
CA ASN A 253 -4.72 -9.19 -3.29
C ASN A 253 -4.89 -8.60 -1.92
#